data_ff4b5863c3b515648478ee344c2876b2
#
_entry.id   ff4b5863c3b515648478ee344c2876b2
#
_cell.length_a   1.000
_cell.length_b   1.000
_cell.length_c   1.000
_cell.angle_alpha   90.00
_cell.angle_beta   90.00
_cell.angle_gamma   90.00
#
_symmetry.space_group_name_H-M   'P 1'
#
loop_
_entity.id
_entity.type
_entity.pdbx_description
1 polymer ?
#
loop_
_entity_poly.entity_id
_entity_poly.type
_entity_poly.pdbx_seq_one_letter_code
_entity_poly.pdbx_strand_id
1 'polypeptide(L)'
;YFMKKIAVIGTGGTGYTVAAELSLRGFEVWLCDATPVEAEAAYIEQNVEVKLTGAMEGTATVRAVTNDPKAALADTQLVICCTISNLDEQTARFIAPHLYPGSAVLISAGNLGALIYHRVFQELGVKDPIVGDTCGNLFSCRRLGDRVAFAGNGYSPKKVAAFPVRDTGKLVKAFEGIYELIPASSLLETTFNAPNLLSHISLTIVNAGAIENAKEPYYIFKQGICRSTLNLADGMWAEKKKVMDALGLPCAPSPSGNHRKYADPTVHQFDHFKNLIGPDSMSSRYITEDIPILGCFFLSMAKALGVETPLYAA
;
A
#
# COMPACT_ATOMS: atom_id res chain seq x y z
N TYR A 1 -12.28 -9.59 -27.85
CA TYR A 1 -12.24 -9.24 -26.43
C TYR A 1 -11.51 -7.92 -26.33
N PHE A 2 -12.22 -6.84 -25.94
CA PHE A 2 -11.56 -5.57 -25.62
C PHE A 2 -10.77 -5.80 -24.31
N MET A 3 -9.44 -5.56 -24.34
CA MET A 3 -8.62 -5.58 -23.13
C MET A 3 -9.12 -4.47 -22.19
N LYS A 4 -9.38 -4.82 -20.94
CA LYS A 4 -9.85 -3.85 -19.94
C LYS A 4 -8.70 -2.91 -19.60
N LYS A 5 -8.90 -1.60 -19.80
CA LYS A 5 -7.91 -0.58 -19.48
C LYS A 5 -7.93 -0.27 -17.99
N ILE A 6 -6.74 -0.17 -17.39
CA ILE A 6 -6.55 0.17 -15.98
C ILE A 6 -5.49 1.27 -15.89
N ALA A 7 -5.81 2.36 -15.18
CA ALA A 7 -4.84 3.39 -14.84
C ALA A 7 -4.21 3.08 -13.48
N VAL A 8 -2.88 3.09 -13.44
CA VAL A 8 -2.09 2.93 -12.20
C VAL A 8 -1.37 4.24 -11.94
N ILE A 9 -1.59 4.84 -10.77
CA ILE A 9 -1.05 6.15 -10.40
C ILE A 9 0.09 5.97 -9.40
N GLY A 10 1.26 6.49 -9.74
CA GLY A 10 2.49 6.40 -8.97
C GLY A 10 3.50 5.43 -9.56
N THR A 11 4.71 5.92 -9.83
CA THR A 11 5.84 5.20 -10.45
C THR A 11 6.85 4.67 -9.43
N GLY A 12 6.38 4.43 -8.19
CA GLY A 12 7.14 3.76 -7.13
C GLY A 12 7.20 2.23 -7.32
N GLY A 13 7.79 1.53 -6.35
CA GLY A 13 7.89 0.07 -6.37
C GLY A 13 6.54 -0.63 -6.54
N THR A 14 5.51 -0.17 -5.81
CA THR A 14 4.15 -0.74 -5.91
C THR A 14 3.53 -0.49 -7.28
N GLY A 15 3.64 0.74 -7.81
CA GLY A 15 3.07 1.08 -9.12
C GLY A 15 3.69 0.27 -10.26
N TYR A 16 5.02 0.16 -10.31
CA TYR A 16 5.69 -0.69 -11.30
C TYR A 16 5.31 -2.17 -11.16
N THR A 17 5.22 -2.67 -9.93
CA THR A 17 4.83 -4.08 -9.67
C THR A 17 3.40 -4.35 -10.15
N VAL A 18 2.45 -3.48 -9.78
CA VAL A 18 1.04 -3.58 -10.17
C VAL A 18 0.91 -3.47 -11.70
N ALA A 19 1.58 -2.49 -12.31
CA ALA A 19 1.51 -2.27 -13.74
C ALA A 19 2.06 -3.47 -14.53
N ALA A 20 3.19 -4.01 -14.11
CA ALA A 20 3.79 -5.17 -14.79
C ALA A 20 2.97 -6.45 -14.57
N GLU A 21 2.51 -6.71 -13.34
CA GLU A 21 1.68 -7.89 -13.00
C GLU A 21 0.39 -7.91 -13.83
N LEU A 22 -0.33 -6.78 -13.88
CA LEU A 22 -1.55 -6.66 -14.66
C LEU A 22 -1.29 -6.79 -16.18
N SER A 23 -0.20 -6.19 -16.68
CA SER A 23 0.17 -6.30 -18.09
C SER A 23 0.52 -7.75 -18.47
N LEU A 24 1.23 -8.50 -17.63
CA LEU A 24 1.51 -9.92 -17.82
C LEU A 24 0.24 -10.78 -17.87
N ARG A 25 -0.82 -10.33 -17.18
CA ARG A 25 -2.14 -10.97 -17.21
C ARG A 25 -3.01 -10.55 -18.39
N GLY A 26 -2.52 -9.66 -19.27
CA GLY A 26 -3.21 -9.23 -20.48
C GLY A 26 -4.14 -8.03 -20.30
N PHE A 27 -4.01 -7.25 -19.23
CA PHE A 27 -4.71 -5.98 -19.11
C PHE A 27 -3.97 -4.88 -19.88
N GLU A 28 -4.72 -3.89 -20.38
CA GLU A 28 -4.13 -2.67 -20.93
C GLU A 28 -3.82 -1.71 -19.78
N VAL A 29 -2.55 -1.55 -19.43
CA VAL A 29 -2.14 -0.74 -18.28
C VAL A 29 -1.49 0.57 -18.72
N TRP A 30 -1.98 1.66 -18.16
CA TRP A 30 -1.38 2.99 -18.25
C TRP A 30 -0.81 3.34 -16.87
N LEU A 31 0.50 3.44 -16.77
CA LEU A 31 1.19 3.84 -15.55
C LEU A 31 1.43 5.35 -15.60
N CYS A 32 0.87 6.07 -14.63
CA CYS A 32 0.97 7.52 -14.57
C CYS A 32 1.83 7.95 -13.38
N ASP A 33 2.86 8.76 -13.66
CA ASP A 33 3.59 9.44 -12.61
C ASP A 33 2.67 10.48 -11.95
N ALA A 34 2.72 10.58 -10.63
CA ALA A 34 1.95 11.56 -9.86
C ALA A 34 2.63 12.94 -9.77
N THR A 35 3.74 13.15 -10.49
CA THR A 35 4.41 14.45 -10.58
C THR A 35 3.57 15.39 -11.47
N PRO A 36 3.18 16.57 -10.96
CA PRO A 36 2.40 17.52 -11.75
C PRO A 36 3.08 17.92 -13.06
N VAL A 37 2.30 17.99 -14.14
CA VAL A 37 2.79 18.37 -15.49
C VAL A 37 3.40 19.78 -15.50
N GLU A 38 2.93 20.67 -14.63
CA GLU A 38 3.49 22.03 -14.50
C GLU A 38 4.95 22.03 -14.01
N ALA A 39 5.39 20.94 -13.33
CA ALA A 39 6.78 20.81 -12.85
C ALA A 39 7.70 20.21 -13.91
N GLU A 40 7.17 19.46 -14.86
CA GLU A 40 7.91 18.77 -15.92
C GLU A 40 7.12 18.82 -17.23
N ALA A 41 7.82 18.74 -18.37
CA ALA A 41 7.15 18.63 -19.67
C ALA A 41 6.29 17.35 -19.72
N ALA A 42 5.07 17.47 -20.29
CA ALA A 42 4.22 16.31 -20.50
C ALA A 42 4.88 15.30 -21.43
N TYR A 43 4.84 14.03 -21.05
CA TYR A 43 5.35 12.94 -21.88
C TYR A 43 4.39 11.75 -21.91
N ILE A 44 4.44 10.98 -22.99
CA ILE A 44 3.80 9.67 -23.12
C ILE A 44 4.79 8.75 -23.79
N GLU A 45 5.27 7.74 -23.06
CA GLU A 45 6.11 6.68 -23.60
C GLU A 45 5.26 5.42 -23.76
N GLN A 46 5.21 4.85 -24.96
CA GLN A 46 4.37 3.69 -25.26
C GLN A 46 5.18 2.39 -25.26
N ASN A 47 4.50 1.28 -24.94
CA ASN A 47 5.02 -0.08 -24.96
C ASN A 47 6.31 -0.22 -24.14
N VAL A 48 6.23 0.27 -22.90
CA VAL A 48 7.38 0.33 -21.99
C VAL A 48 7.62 -1.04 -21.34
N GLU A 49 8.82 -1.56 -21.48
CA GLU A 49 9.21 -2.79 -20.80
C GLU A 49 9.47 -2.53 -19.31
N VAL A 50 8.83 -3.33 -18.47
CA VAL A 50 9.02 -3.33 -17.01
C VAL A 50 9.39 -4.76 -16.58
N LYS A 51 10.52 -4.90 -15.90
CA LYS A 51 11.00 -6.18 -15.41
C LYS A 51 10.56 -6.44 -13.98
N LEU A 52 9.91 -7.58 -13.75
CA LEU A 52 9.65 -8.13 -12.41
C LEU A 52 10.69 -9.18 -12.07
N THR A 53 11.12 -9.17 -10.82
CA THR A 53 12.02 -10.17 -10.23
C THR A 53 11.52 -10.57 -8.84
N GLY A 54 12.04 -11.67 -8.30
CA GLY A 54 11.66 -12.17 -6.97
C GLY A 54 10.53 -13.19 -7.04
N ALA A 55 9.51 -13.06 -6.19
CA ALA A 55 8.40 -14.01 -6.12
C ALA A 55 7.49 -14.00 -7.36
N MET A 56 7.58 -12.96 -8.17
CA MET A 56 6.95 -12.84 -9.49
C MET A 56 8.03 -12.44 -10.49
N GLU A 57 8.17 -13.21 -11.56
CA GLU A 57 9.20 -12.98 -12.56
C GLU A 57 8.59 -12.80 -13.93
N GLY A 58 9.17 -11.89 -14.72
CA GLY A 58 8.79 -11.67 -16.11
C GLY A 58 9.15 -10.27 -16.58
N THR A 59 9.11 -10.10 -17.90
CA THR A 59 9.19 -8.77 -18.54
C THR A 59 7.84 -8.46 -19.13
N ALA A 60 7.20 -7.42 -18.60
CA ALA A 60 5.90 -6.96 -19.03
C ALA A 60 6.04 -5.81 -20.02
N THR A 61 5.17 -5.73 -21.01
CA THR A 61 5.00 -4.53 -21.84
C THR A 61 3.83 -3.72 -21.28
N VAL A 62 4.13 -2.65 -20.54
CA VAL A 62 3.13 -1.68 -20.08
C VAL A 62 2.73 -0.81 -21.27
N ARG A 63 1.41 -0.63 -21.49
CA ARG A 63 0.89 0.07 -22.67
C ARG A 63 1.43 1.49 -22.80
N ALA A 64 1.48 2.22 -21.70
CA ALA A 64 2.10 3.53 -21.64
C ALA A 64 2.58 3.90 -20.23
N VAL A 65 3.65 4.70 -20.17
CA VAL A 65 4.09 5.43 -18.98
C VAL A 65 4.00 6.92 -19.30
N THR A 66 3.40 7.70 -18.41
CA THR A 66 3.13 9.13 -18.67
C THR A 66 3.08 9.92 -17.37
N ASN A 67 3.21 11.24 -17.42
CA ASN A 67 2.85 12.16 -16.33
C ASN A 67 1.58 12.97 -16.65
N ASP A 68 0.88 12.63 -17.75
CA ASP A 68 -0.39 13.25 -18.13
C ASP A 68 -1.57 12.40 -17.61
N PRO A 69 -2.26 12.84 -16.53
CA PRO A 69 -3.39 12.10 -15.97
C PRO A 69 -4.58 12.04 -16.92
N LYS A 70 -4.74 13.03 -17.81
CA LYS A 70 -5.81 13.03 -18.82
C LYS A 70 -5.64 11.86 -19.79
N ALA A 71 -4.43 11.64 -20.27
CA ALA A 71 -4.13 10.51 -21.16
C ALA A 71 -4.27 9.17 -20.45
N ALA A 72 -3.74 9.07 -19.22
CA ALA A 72 -3.80 7.85 -18.43
C ALA A 72 -5.23 7.42 -18.11
N LEU A 73 -6.09 8.37 -17.73
CA LEU A 73 -7.47 8.14 -17.31
C LEU A 73 -8.48 8.12 -18.46
N ALA A 74 -8.08 8.49 -19.68
CA ALA A 74 -8.97 8.42 -20.83
C ALA A 74 -9.51 6.99 -21.01
N ASP A 75 -10.82 6.87 -21.25
CA ASP A 75 -11.50 5.60 -21.53
C ASP A 75 -11.39 4.50 -20.45
N THR A 76 -11.14 4.89 -19.19
CA THR A 76 -11.19 3.94 -18.06
C THR A 76 -11.91 4.51 -16.85
N GLN A 77 -12.61 3.64 -16.13
CA GLN A 77 -13.18 3.93 -14.81
C GLN A 77 -12.45 3.19 -13.68
N LEU A 78 -11.35 2.50 -14.01
CA LEU A 78 -10.59 1.71 -13.04
C LEU A 78 -9.24 2.35 -12.79
N VAL A 79 -9.05 2.79 -11.56
CA VAL A 79 -7.86 3.49 -11.12
C VAL A 79 -7.28 2.80 -9.89
N ILE A 80 -5.98 2.53 -9.89
CA ILE A 80 -5.25 2.00 -8.74
C ILE A 80 -4.19 3.03 -8.35
N CYS A 81 -4.32 3.62 -7.16
CA CYS A 81 -3.35 4.58 -6.63
C CYS A 81 -2.31 3.84 -5.79
N CYS A 82 -1.04 4.06 -6.11
CA CYS A 82 0.14 3.44 -5.50
C CYS A 82 1.13 4.48 -4.98
N THR A 83 0.66 5.69 -4.69
CA THR A 83 1.44 6.74 -4.05
C THR A 83 1.55 6.50 -2.55
N ILE A 84 2.50 7.16 -1.89
CA ILE A 84 2.60 7.16 -0.43
C ILE A 84 1.49 8.00 0.17
N SER A 85 1.04 7.66 1.38
CA SER A 85 -0.12 8.32 2.02
C SER A 85 0.09 9.82 2.27
N ASN A 86 1.33 10.28 2.40
CA ASN A 86 1.66 11.71 2.52
C ASN A 86 1.26 12.53 1.27
N LEU A 87 1.04 11.87 0.13
CA LEU A 87 0.67 12.48 -1.14
C LEU A 87 -0.81 12.28 -1.50
N ASP A 88 -1.63 11.74 -0.61
CA ASP A 88 -3.03 11.38 -0.91
C ASP A 88 -3.84 12.58 -1.42
N GLU A 89 -3.77 13.72 -0.75
CA GLU A 89 -4.49 14.93 -1.20
C GLU A 89 -3.99 15.41 -2.56
N GLN A 90 -2.68 15.46 -2.76
CA GLN A 90 -2.08 15.87 -4.03
C GLN A 90 -2.49 14.91 -5.15
N THR A 91 -2.42 13.60 -4.91
CA THR A 91 -2.81 12.58 -5.90
C THR A 91 -4.29 12.65 -6.21
N ALA A 92 -5.14 12.82 -5.19
CA ALA A 92 -6.58 12.98 -5.39
C ALA A 92 -6.90 14.21 -6.27
N ARG A 93 -6.27 15.36 -5.99
CA ARG A 93 -6.44 16.59 -6.79
C ARG A 93 -5.90 16.43 -8.21
N PHE A 94 -4.82 15.68 -8.38
CA PHE A 94 -4.22 15.40 -9.68
C PHE A 94 -5.12 14.57 -10.60
N ILE A 95 -5.82 13.56 -10.07
CA ILE A 95 -6.67 12.68 -10.88
C ILE A 95 -8.11 13.18 -11.01
N ALA A 96 -8.64 13.89 -10.00
CA ALA A 96 -10.06 14.28 -9.92
C ALA A 96 -10.63 14.92 -11.18
N PRO A 97 -9.94 15.89 -11.86
CA PRO A 97 -10.47 16.54 -13.04
C PRO A 97 -10.66 15.61 -14.25
N HIS A 98 -10.07 14.42 -14.22
CA HIS A 98 -10.01 13.49 -15.34
C HIS A 98 -10.78 12.19 -15.09
N LEU A 99 -11.41 12.05 -13.90
CA LEU A 99 -12.22 10.88 -13.57
C LEU A 99 -13.57 10.92 -14.31
N TYR A 100 -13.98 9.78 -14.82
CA TYR A 100 -15.34 9.61 -15.36
C TYR A 100 -16.35 9.40 -14.22
N PRO A 101 -17.64 9.73 -14.44
CA PRO A 101 -18.69 9.39 -13.49
C PRO A 101 -18.69 7.91 -13.17
N GLY A 102 -18.76 7.56 -11.88
CA GLY A 102 -18.72 6.17 -11.42
C GLY A 102 -17.35 5.52 -11.44
N SER A 103 -16.26 6.29 -11.60
CA SER A 103 -14.90 5.73 -11.50
C SER A 103 -14.67 5.06 -10.16
N ALA A 104 -14.04 3.88 -10.20
CA ALA A 104 -13.61 3.12 -9.03
C ALA A 104 -12.11 3.32 -8.79
N VAL A 105 -11.78 3.91 -7.66
CA VAL A 105 -10.42 4.24 -7.23
C VAL A 105 -10.04 3.35 -6.06
N LEU A 106 -9.07 2.46 -6.26
CA LEU A 106 -8.50 1.57 -5.26
C LEU A 106 -7.16 2.13 -4.80
N ILE A 107 -7.03 2.45 -3.52
CA ILE A 107 -5.79 2.96 -2.94
C ILE A 107 -5.03 1.80 -2.29
N SER A 108 -3.84 1.52 -2.78
CA SER A 108 -2.97 0.47 -2.24
C SER A 108 -2.29 0.96 -0.97
N ALA A 109 -2.59 0.30 0.17
CA ALA A 109 -2.21 0.72 1.52
C ALA A 109 -2.72 2.13 1.85
N GLY A 110 -4.02 2.34 1.69
CA GLY A 110 -4.62 3.67 1.75
C GLY A 110 -4.54 4.39 3.10
N ASN A 111 -4.48 3.66 4.22
CA ASN A 111 -4.26 4.23 5.55
C ASN A 111 -5.21 5.42 5.86
N LEU A 112 -6.52 5.26 5.62
CA LEU A 112 -7.56 6.28 5.63
C LEU A 112 -7.52 7.27 4.45
N GLY A 113 -6.70 7.04 3.44
CA GLY A 113 -6.61 7.87 2.23
C GLY A 113 -7.96 8.05 1.55
N ALA A 114 -8.82 7.03 1.56
CA ALA A 114 -10.16 7.10 0.99
C ALA A 114 -11.01 8.25 1.57
N LEU A 115 -10.80 8.67 2.83
CA LEU A 115 -11.44 9.85 3.41
C LEU A 115 -10.96 11.13 2.73
N ILE A 116 -9.65 11.23 2.49
CA ILE A 116 -9.00 12.38 1.86
C ILE A 116 -9.46 12.49 0.41
N TYR A 117 -9.39 11.39 -0.34
CA TYR A 117 -9.84 11.33 -1.73
C TYR A 117 -11.33 11.67 -1.85
N HIS A 118 -12.17 11.12 -0.99
CA HIS A 118 -13.61 11.40 -0.99
C HIS A 118 -13.87 12.89 -0.78
N ARG A 119 -13.23 13.52 0.21
CA ARG A 119 -13.33 14.96 0.46
C ARG A 119 -12.92 15.76 -0.79
N VAL A 120 -11.75 15.48 -1.35
CA VAL A 120 -11.24 16.17 -2.55
C VAL A 120 -12.18 15.99 -3.74
N PHE A 121 -12.70 14.78 -3.95
CA PHE A 121 -13.64 14.50 -5.03
C PHE A 121 -14.96 15.27 -4.87
N GLN A 122 -15.46 15.42 -3.64
CA GLN A 122 -16.62 16.27 -3.36
C GLN A 122 -16.32 17.74 -3.62
N GLU A 123 -15.19 18.26 -3.14
CA GLU A 123 -14.75 19.64 -3.36
C GLU A 123 -14.67 19.99 -4.87
N LEU A 124 -14.19 19.05 -5.69
CA LEU A 124 -13.99 19.22 -7.13
C LEU A 124 -15.17 18.75 -7.99
N GLY A 125 -16.26 18.32 -7.38
CA GLY A 125 -17.49 17.95 -8.07
C GLY A 125 -17.40 16.67 -8.91
N VAL A 126 -16.52 15.73 -8.56
CA VAL A 126 -16.45 14.41 -9.21
C VAL A 126 -17.78 13.67 -9.01
N LYS A 127 -18.36 13.17 -10.09
CA LYS A 127 -19.69 12.52 -10.05
C LYS A 127 -19.58 11.03 -9.67
N ASP A 128 -20.26 10.66 -8.61
CA ASP A 128 -20.45 9.27 -8.15
C ASP A 128 -19.16 8.44 -8.04
N PRO A 129 -18.04 9.00 -7.49
CA PRO A 129 -16.81 8.24 -7.36
C PRO A 129 -16.96 7.14 -6.32
N ILE A 130 -16.36 5.98 -6.59
CA ILE A 130 -16.23 4.88 -5.63
C ILE A 130 -14.77 4.84 -5.22
N VAL A 131 -14.45 5.12 -3.96
CA VAL A 131 -13.06 5.13 -3.49
C VAL A 131 -12.91 4.30 -2.24
N GLY A 132 -11.83 3.54 -2.13
CA GLY A 132 -11.54 2.75 -0.94
C GLY A 132 -10.11 2.28 -0.84
N ASP A 133 -9.78 1.84 0.38
CA ASP A 133 -8.44 1.46 0.81
C ASP A 133 -8.28 -0.05 0.93
N THR A 134 -7.15 -0.56 0.49
CA THR A 134 -6.73 -1.93 0.84
C THR A 134 -6.07 -1.97 2.22
N CYS A 135 -6.25 -3.07 2.93
CA CYS A 135 -5.51 -3.39 4.15
C CYS A 135 -4.05 -3.75 3.80
N GLY A 136 -3.18 -2.77 3.89
CA GLY A 136 -1.79 -2.88 3.45
C GLY A 136 -1.62 -2.88 1.92
N ASN A 137 -0.39 -2.94 1.47
CA ASN A 137 -0.04 -2.93 0.05
C ASN A 137 -0.57 -4.15 -0.70
N LEU A 138 -0.92 -3.96 -1.99
CA LEU A 138 -1.25 -5.06 -2.89
C LEU A 138 -0.09 -6.06 -2.98
N PHE A 139 1.14 -5.55 -3.06
CA PHE A 139 2.37 -6.35 -3.09
C PHE A 139 3.41 -5.78 -2.13
N SER A 140 4.15 -6.67 -1.47
CA SER A 140 5.39 -6.28 -0.79
C SER A 140 6.51 -6.23 -1.81
N CYS A 141 7.01 -5.05 -2.12
CA CYS A 141 7.93 -4.86 -3.27
C CYS A 141 8.92 -3.72 -3.06
N ARG A 142 9.91 -3.66 -3.94
CA ARG A 142 10.90 -2.58 -4.02
C ARG A 142 11.18 -2.24 -5.48
N ARG A 143 11.42 -0.97 -5.76
CA ARG A 143 12.02 -0.54 -7.03
C ARG A 143 13.53 -0.73 -6.91
N LEU A 144 14.13 -1.51 -7.82
CA LEU A 144 15.57 -1.77 -7.82
C LEU A 144 16.35 -0.89 -8.79
N GLY A 145 15.67 -0.15 -9.65
CA GLY A 145 16.27 0.69 -10.67
C GLY A 145 15.22 1.26 -11.59
N ASP A 146 15.64 1.76 -12.74
CA ASP A 146 14.68 2.19 -13.75
C ASP A 146 13.93 0.96 -14.30
N ARG A 147 12.59 1.00 -14.17
CA ARG A 147 11.67 -0.02 -14.70
C ARG A 147 11.94 -1.46 -14.22
N VAL A 148 12.60 -1.60 -13.06
CA VAL A 148 12.83 -2.90 -12.43
C VAL A 148 12.20 -2.91 -11.05
N ALA A 149 11.28 -3.83 -10.83
CA ALA A 149 10.65 -4.05 -9.53
C ALA A 149 10.97 -5.44 -8.99
N PHE A 150 11.25 -5.52 -7.70
CA PHE A 150 11.40 -6.77 -6.96
C PHE A 150 10.15 -7.03 -6.13
N ALA A 151 9.50 -8.16 -6.37
CA ALA A 151 8.35 -8.61 -5.59
C ALA A 151 8.79 -9.60 -4.51
N GLY A 152 8.49 -9.27 -3.26
CA GLY A 152 8.75 -10.15 -2.12
C GLY A 152 7.71 -11.26 -1.98
N ASN A 153 6.53 -11.06 -2.56
CA ASN A 153 5.45 -12.05 -2.57
C ASN A 153 4.58 -11.89 -3.83
N GLY A 154 3.86 -12.94 -4.20
CA GLY A 154 2.76 -12.86 -5.15
C GLY A 154 1.52 -12.18 -4.54
N TYR A 155 0.50 -12.00 -5.36
CA TYR A 155 -0.77 -11.47 -4.90
C TYR A 155 -1.43 -12.42 -3.87
N SER A 156 -2.05 -11.83 -2.88
CA SER A 156 -2.95 -12.52 -1.94
C SER A 156 -4.21 -11.67 -1.73
N PRO A 157 -5.38 -12.28 -1.49
CA PRO A 157 -6.63 -11.54 -1.26
C PRO A 157 -6.46 -10.43 -0.22
N LYS A 158 -7.03 -9.25 -0.49
CA LYS A 158 -6.92 -8.07 0.37
C LYS A 158 -8.27 -7.69 0.94
N LYS A 159 -8.31 -7.43 2.26
CA LYS A 159 -9.44 -6.71 2.83
C LYS A 159 -9.46 -5.29 2.27
N VAL A 160 -10.67 -4.80 1.97
CA VAL A 160 -10.89 -3.47 1.42
C VAL A 160 -12.12 -2.84 2.05
N ALA A 161 -12.07 -1.55 2.29
CA ALA A 161 -13.23 -0.77 2.67
C ALA A 161 -13.31 0.49 1.80
N ALA A 162 -14.51 0.83 1.33
CA ALA A 162 -14.78 2.10 0.68
C ALA A 162 -15.20 3.18 1.69
N PHE A 163 -15.15 4.43 1.25
CA PHE A 163 -15.81 5.53 1.94
C PHE A 163 -16.76 6.27 1.00
N PRO A 164 -18.04 6.39 1.36
CA PRO A 164 -18.70 5.77 2.51
C PRO A 164 -18.74 4.23 2.43
N VAL A 165 -18.76 3.56 3.57
CA VAL A 165 -18.64 2.10 3.67
C VAL A 165 -19.70 1.32 2.87
N ARG A 166 -20.89 1.89 2.68
CA ARG A 166 -21.96 1.31 1.85
C ARG A 166 -21.54 1.04 0.40
N ASP A 167 -20.47 1.69 -0.08
CA ASP A 167 -19.97 1.53 -1.44
C ASP A 167 -18.88 0.44 -1.56
N THR A 168 -18.52 -0.22 -0.44
CA THR A 168 -17.51 -1.30 -0.44
C THR A 168 -17.88 -2.43 -1.43
N GLY A 169 -19.14 -2.85 -1.45
CA GLY A 169 -19.60 -3.88 -2.39
C GLY A 169 -19.48 -3.45 -3.86
N LYS A 170 -19.71 -2.17 -4.16
CA LYS A 170 -19.52 -1.63 -5.53
C LYS A 170 -18.04 -1.63 -5.92
N LEU A 171 -17.13 -1.27 -4.98
CA LEU A 171 -15.69 -1.29 -5.20
C LEU A 171 -15.20 -2.71 -5.49
N VAL A 172 -15.60 -3.68 -4.65
CA VAL A 172 -15.27 -5.11 -4.85
C VAL A 172 -15.73 -5.59 -6.23
N LYS A 173 -16.94 -5.27 -6.62
CA LYS A 173 -17.49 -5.63 -7.93
C LYS A 173 -16.74 -4.98 -9.10
N ALA A 174 -16.31 -3.73 -8.96
CA ALA A 174 -15.56 -3.03 -10.01
C ALA A 174 -14.22 -3.71 -10.33
N PHE A 175 -13.56 -4.26 -9.32
CA PHE A 175 -12.28 -4.96 -9.44
C PHE A 175 -12.41 -6.49 -9.58
N GLU A 176 -13.63 -7.01 -9.75
CA GLU A 176 -13.85 -8.44 -10.00
C GLU A 176 -13.09 -8.93 -11.24
N GLY A 177 -12.40 -10.07 -11.11
CA GLY A 177 -11.52 -10.61 -12.15
C GLY A 177 -10.16 -9.91 -12.28
N ILE A 178 -9.95 -8.80 -11.55
CA ILE A 178 -8.65 -8.11 -11.47
C ILE A 178 -7.94 -8.53 -10.18
N TYR A 179 -8.54 -8.24 -9.03
CA TYR A 179 -8.04 -8.63 -7.73
C TYR A 179 -9.16 -9.19 -6.86
N GLU A 180 -8.89 -10.24 -6.12
CA GLU A 180 -9.80 -10.76 -5.11
C GLU A 180 -9.80 -9.83 -3.89
N LEU A 181 -10.86 -9.04 -3.75
CA LEU A 181 -11.05 -8.09 -2.65
C LEU A 181 -12.08 -8.62 -1.67
N ILE A 182 -11.75 -8.63 -0.38
CA ILE A 182 -12.62 -9.10 0.70
C ILE A 182 -13.20 -7.86 1.41
N PRO A 183 -14.53 -7.69 1.45
CA PRO A 183 -15.13 -6.56 2.14
C PRO A 183 -14.74 -6.51 3.63
N ALA A 184 -14.30 -5.36 4.10
CA ALA A 184 -14.15 -5.03 5.51
C ALA A 184 -15.33 -4.17 5.98
N SER A 185 -15.54 -4.11 7.29
CA SER A 185 -16.67 -3.39 7.89
C SER A 185 -16.48 -1.88 7.91
N SER A 186 -15.23 -1.41 7.83
CA SER A 186 -14.89 0.02 7.84
C SER A 186 -13.45 0.28 7.41
N LEU A 187 -13.14 1.56 7.14
CA LEU A 187 -11.74 2.00 6.93
C LEU A 187 -10.87 1.82 8.18
N LEU A 188 -11.45 1.89 9.38
CA LEU A 188 -10.69 1.63 10.61
C LEU A 188 -10.23 0.17 10.68
N GLU A 189 -11.05 -0.77 10.22
CA GLU A 189 -10.67 -2.18 10.15
C GLU A 189 -9.48 -2.39 9.20
N THR A 190 -9.52 -1.82 8.00
CA THR A 190 -8.41 -1.95 7.04
C THR A 190 -7.15 -1.24 7.52
N THR A 191 -7.28 -0.05 8.09
CA THR A 191 -6.16 0.78 8.56
C THR A 191 -5.44 0.15 9.76
N PHE A 192 -6.17 -0.22 10.81
CA PHE A 192 -5.53 -0.76 12.01
C PHE A 192 -5.07 -2.22 11.86
N ASN A 193 -5.57 -2.94 10.87
CA ASN A 193 -5.03 -4.24 10.51
C ASN A 193 -3.91 -4.20 9.46
N ALA A 194 -3.56 -3.01 8.94
CA ALA A 194 -2.41 -2.86 8.06
C ALA A 194 -1.13 -3.32 8.78
N PRO A 195 -0.32 -4.20 8.18
CA PRO A 195 0.89 -4.74 8.83
C PRO A 195 1.86 -3.65 9.24
N ASN A 196 1.87 -2.53 8.56
CA ASN A 196 2.78 -1.41 8.77
C ASN A 196 2.63 -0.79 10.16
N LEU A 197 1.41 -0.66 10.67
CA LEU A 197 1.13 -0.10 12.00
C LEU A 197 1.97 -0.76 13.11
N LEU A 198 2.31 -2.03 12.95
CA LEU A 198 3.05 -2.77 13.94
C LEU A 198 4.44 -3.19 13.45
N SER A 199 4.51 -3.91 12.32
CA SER A 199 5.77 -4.51 11.86
C SER A 199 6.81 -3.47 11.46
N HIS A 200 6.42 -2.38 10.78
CA HIS A 200 7.38 -1.36 10.38
C HIS A 200 7.87 -0.56 11.59
N ILE A 201 6.95 -0.06 12.42
CA ILE A 201 7.28 0.80 13.55
C ILE A 201 8.15 0.03 14.55
N SER A 202 7.67 -1.12 15.04
CA SER A 202 8.39 -1.88 16.07
C SER A 202 9.78 -2.34 15.61
N LEU A 203 9.86 -2.94 14.41
CA LEU A 203 11.13 -3.48 13.93
C LEU A 203 12.14 -2.37 13.60
N THR A 204 11.69 -1.24 13.04
CA THR A 204 12.61 -0.17 12.65
C THR A 204 13.20 0.53 13.86
N ILE A 205 12.39 0.88 14.86
CA ILE A 205 12.85 1.58 16.06
C ILE A 205 13.86 0.73 16.84
N VAL A 206 13.58 -0.54 17.09
CA VAL A 206 14.49 -1.39 17.89
C VAL A 206 15.73 -1.82 17.11
N ASN A 207 15.77 -1.67 15.81
CA ASN A 207 16.93 -1.95 14.97
C ASN A 207 17.66 -0.68 14.49
N ALA A 208 17.30 0.52 14.99
CA ALA A 208 17.84 1.79 14.53
C ALA A 208 19.38 1.78 14.45
N GLY A 209 20.05 1.36 15.51
CA GLY A 209 21.51 1.29 15.50
C GLY A 209 22.10 0.31 14.49
N ALA A 210 21.42 -0.81 14.22
CA ALA A 210 21.86 -1.75 13.20
C ALA A 210 21.63 -1.20 11.79
N ILE A 211 20.50 -0.52 11.57
CA ILE A 211 20.16 0.10 10.30
C ILE A 211 21.14 1.21 9.93
N GLU A 212 21.37 2.17 10.84
CA GLU A 212 22.20 3.35 10.58
C GLU A 212 23.72 3.04 10.50
N ASN A 213 24.16 1.94 11.10
CA ASN A 213 25.57 1.50 11.02
C ASN A 213 25.81 0.42 9.96
N ALA A 214 24.77 0.01 9.20
CA ALA A 214 24.91 -1.00 8.17
C ALA A 214 25.79 -0.48 7.02
N LYS A 215 26.78 -1.27 6.62
CA LYS A 215 27.65 -0.99 5.45
C LYS A 215 27.07 -1.55 4.15
N GLU A 216 26.16 -2.48 4.27
CA GLU A 216 25.46 -3.17 3.18
C GLU A 216 23.94 -3.04 3.39
N PRO A 217 23.10 -3.26 2.40
CA PRO A 217 21.67 -3.19 2.54
C PRO A 217 21.17 -4.03 3.73
N TYR A 218 20.41 -3.41 4.64
CA TYR A 218 19.87 -4.08 5.81
C TYR A 218 18.51 -4.73 5.49
N TYR A 219 18.42 -6.04 5.69
CA TYR A 219 17.22 -6.82 5.43
C TYR A 219 16.46 -7.02 6.75
N ILE A 220 15.60 -6.09 7.10
CA ILE A 220 14.96 -6.01 8.42
C ILE A 220 14.17 -7.29 8.79
N PHE A 221 13.51 -7.92 7.82
CA PHE A 221 12.75 -9.17 8.04
C PHE A 221 13.63 -10.43 8.09
N LYS A 222 14.92 -10.30 7.80
CA LYS A 222 15.89 -11.40 7.88
C LYS A 222 16.85 -11.22 9.06
N GLN A 223 17.30 -10.00 9.30
CA GLN A 223 18.35 -9.67 10.26
C GLN A 223 17.81 -9.01 11.54
N GLY A 224 16.67 -8.32 11.45
CA GLY A 224 16.09 -7.53 12.56
C GLY A 224 15.17 -8.32 13.49
N ILE A 225 14.90 -9.59 13.21
CA ILE A 225 13.98 -10.40 14.02
C ILE A 225 14.75 -11.23 15.04
N CYS A 226 14.45 -10.99 16.31
CA CYS A 226 14.98 -11.74 17.44
C CYS A 226 13.92 -11.88 18.54
N ARG A 227 14.24 -12.60 19.63
CA ARG A 227 13.31 -12.78 20.76
C ARG A 227 12.75 -11.47 21.29
N SER A 228 13.59 -10.44 21.44
CA SER A 228 13.17 -9.15 21.97
C SER A 228 12.21 -8.42 21.04
N THR A 229 12.48 -8.42 19.73
CA THR A 229 11.58 -7.80 18.73
C THR A 229 10.25 -8.53 18.61
N LEU A 230 10.24 -9.87 18.76
CA LEU A 230 9.02 -10.67 18.81
C LEU A 230 8.17 -10.34 20.05
N ASN A 231 8.81 -10.21 21.22
CA ASN A 231 8.12 -9.86 22.45
C ASN A 231 7.50 -8.45 22.37
N LEU A 232 8.23 -7.49 21.79
CA LEU A 232 7.70 -6.14 21.57
C LEU A 232 6.50 -6.16 20.61
N ALA A 233 6.62 -6.89 19.51
CA ALA A 233 5.52 -7.03 18.54
C ALA A 233 4.27 -7.66 19.15
N ASP A 234 4.42 -8.67 19.99
CA ASP A 234 3.30 -9.31 20.71
C ASP A 234 2.69 -8.36 21.75
N GLY A 235 3.50 -7.57 22.46
CA GLY A 235 3.03 -6.55 23.40
C GLY A 235 2.24 -5.44 22.71
N MET A 236 2.78 -4.87 21.66
CA MET A 236 2.09 -3.86 20.83
C MET A 236 0.81 -4.43 20.19
N TRP A 237 0.85 -5.68 19.74
CA TRP A 237 -0.35 -6.33 19.22
C TRP A 237 -1.45 -6.47 20.29
N ALA A 238 -1.07 -6.80 21.53
CA ALA A 238 -2.03 -6.91 22.63
C ALA A 238 -2.72 -5.55 22.92
N GLU A 239 -1.98 -4.45 22.83
CA GLU A 239 -2.56 -3.09 22.93
C GLU A 239 -3.48 -2.80 21.75
N LYS A 240 -3.03 -3.09 20.52
CA LYS A 240 -3.86 -2.96 19.31
C LYS A 240 -5.17 -3.74 19.46
N LYS A 241 -5.10 -4.97 19.95
CA LYS A 241 -6.29 -5.79 20.14
C LYS A 241 -7.30 -5.16 21.07
N LYS A 242 -6.87 -4.55 22.19
CA LYS A 242 -7.78 -3.82 23.12
C LYS A 242 -8.51 -2.69 22.41
N VAL A 243 -7.82 -1.92 21.57
CA VAL A 243 -8.44 -0.83 20.80
C VAL A 243 -9.44 -1.38 19.79
N MET A 244 -9.08 -2.46 19.07
CA MET A 244 -9.98 -3.09 18.10
C MET A 244 -11.22 -3.68 18.77
N ASP A 245 -11.06 -4.30 19.94
CA ASP A 245 -12.18 -4.84 20.73
C ASP A 245 -13.10 -3.70 21.21
N ALA A 246 -12.55 -2.57 21.67
CA ALA A 246 -13.33 -1.40 22.05
C ALA A 246 -14.11 -0.77 20.89
N LEU A 247 -13.58 -0.88 19.66
CA LEU A 247 -14.26 -0.47 18.43
C LEU A 247 -15.27 -1.51 17.91
N GLY A 248 -15.31 -2.71 18.49
CA GLY A 248 -16.12 -3.82 17.96
C GLY A 248 -15.63 -4.33 16.60
N LEU A 249 -14.34 -4.18 16.29
CA LEU A 249 -13.76 -4.53 15.00
C LEU A 249 -12.91 -5.81 15.10
N PRO A 250 -12.88 -6.66 14.06
CA PRO A 250 -12.04 -7.84 14.04
C PRO A 250 -10.56 -7.45 13.97
N CYS A 251 -9.74 -8.02 14.86
CA CYS A 251 -8.30 -7.80 14.91
C CYS A 251 -7.57 -8.93 14.19
N ALA A 252 -6.71 -8.58 13.23
CA ALA A 252 -5.81 -9.55 12.59
C ALA A 252 -4.86 -10.18 13.63
N PRO A 253 -4.41 -11.43 13.42
CA PRO A 253 -3.44 -12.08 14.30
C PRO A 253 -2.15 -11.29 14.48
N SER A 254 -1.42 -11.55 15.58
CA SER A 254 -0.09 -10.96 15.77
C SER A 254 0.84 -11.29 14.61
N PRO A 255 1.60 -10.32 14.10
CA PRO A 255 2.58 -10.56 13.04
C PRO A 255 3.74 -11.43 13.50
N SER A 256 3.94 -11.63 14.81
CA SER A 256 5.03 -12.43 15.37
C SER A 256 5.03 -13.86 14.84
N GLY A 257 3.87 -14.44 14.54
CA GLY A 257 3.75 -15.75 13.92
C GLY A 257 4.44 -15.84 12.54
N ASN A 258 4.29 -14.82 11.71
CA ASN A 258 5.00 -14.72 10.44
C ASN A 258 6.46 -14.31 10.64
N HIS A 259 6.74 -13.39 11.57
CA HIS A 259 8.11 -12.99 11.90
C HIS A 259 8.97 -14.18 12.34
N ARG A 260 8.43 -15.12 13.13
CA ARG A 260 9.14 -16.37 13.49
C ARG A 260 9.49 -17.20 12.25
N LYS A 261 8.57 -17.28 11.27
CA LYS A 261 8.84 -17.99 10.01
C LYS A 261 9.88 -17.28 9.15
N TYR A 262 9.91 -15.94 9.17
CA TYR A 262 10.95 -15.18 8.46
C TYR A 262 12.33 -15.39 9.09
N ALA A 263 12.42 -15.51 10.41
CA ALA A 263 13.66 -15.75 11.12
C ALA A 263 14.14 -17.21 11.05
N ASP A 264 13.27 -18.15 10.67
CA ASP A 264 13.61 -19.56 10.56
C ASP A 264 14.33 -19.86 9.23
N PRO A 265 15.61 -20.28 9.24
CA PRO A 265 16.36 -20.57 8.03
C PRO A 265 15.86 -21.79 7.25
N THR A 266 15.03 -22.64 7.86
CA THR A 266 14.45 -23.83 7.21
C THR A 266 13.15 -23.52 6.46
N VAL A 267 12.58 -22.33 6.64
CA VAL A 267 11.35 -21.89 5.99
C VAL A 267 11.67 -21.08 4.74
N HIS A 268 11.51 -21.69 3.57
CA HIS A 268 11.89 -21.10 2.27
C HIS A 268 10.75 -20.34 1.56
N GLN A 269 9.50 -20.56 1.94
CA GLN A 269 8.35 -19.92 1.28
C GLN A 269 8.37 -18.38 1.33
N PHE A 270 9.17 -17.78 2.21
CA PHE A 270 9.31 -16.33 2.39
C PHE A 270 10.68 -15.80 1.94
N ASP A 271 11.48 -16.56 1.22
CA ASP A 271 12.86 -16.17 0.88
C ASP A 271 12.91 -14.87 0.09
N HIS A 272 11.99 -14.66 -0.85
CA HIS A 272 11.89 -13.38 -1.55
C HIS A 272 11.47 -12.24 -0.63
N PHE A 273 10.49 -12.46 0.25
CA PHE A 273 10.05 -11.45 1.22
C PHE A 273 11.18 -11.05 2.19
N LYS A 274 11.92 -12.03 2.70
CA LYS A 274 13.08 -11.78 3.60
C LYS A 274 14.18 -10.93 2.93
N ASN A 275 14.29 -11.01 1.61
CA ASN A 275 15.26 -10.29 0.80
C ASN A 275 14.75 -8.92 0.30
N LEU A 276 13.59 -8.44 0.78
CA LEU A 276 13.20 -7.05 0.59
C LEU A 276 14.18 -6.15 1.35
N ILE A 277 14.83 -5.24 0.64
CA ILE A 277 15.70 -4.22 1.25
C ILE A 277 14.87 -3.41 2.25
N GLY A 278 15.34 -3.36 3.48
CA GLY A 278 14.74 -2.61 4.58
C GLY A 278 15.03 -1.12 4.52
N PRO A 279 14.70 -0.38 5.58
CA PRO A 279 15.11 1.02 5.72
C PRO A 279 16.64 1.11 5.84
N ASP A 280 17.20 2.21 5.36
CA ASP A 280 18.62 2.56 5.42
C ASP A 280 18.91 3.66 6.46
N SER A 281 17.88 4.30 6.96
CA SER A 281 17.95 5.38 7.95
C SER A 281 16.62 5.55 8.68
N MET A 282 16.63 6.34 9.75
CA MET A 282 15.41 6.75 10.46
C MET A 282 14.60 7.80 9.67
N SER A 283 15.11 8.31 8.56
CA SER A 283 14.34 9.14 7.61
C SER A 283 13.52 8.31 6.61
N SER A 284 13.61 6.99 6.68
CA SER A 284 12.81 6.08 5.87
C SER A 284 11.32 6.27 6.09
N ARG A 285 10.51 5.99 5.06
CA ARG A 285 9.04 6.05 5.14
C ARG A 285 8.44 5.15 6.22
N TYR A 286 9.13 4.11 6.68
CA TYR A 286 8.72 3.28 7.81
C TYR A 286 8.56 4.12 9.11
N ILE A 287 9.26 5.24 9.19
CA ILE A 287 9.17 6.20 10.29
C ILE A 287 8.36 7.44 9.85
N THR A 288 8.73 8.07 8.73
CA THR A 288 8.19 9.38 8.32
C THR A 288 6.76 9.32 7.73
N GLU A 289 6.30 8.15 7.34
CA GLU A 289 4.93 7.90 6.88
C GLU A 289 4.12 7.14 7.95
N ASP A 290 4.61 5.95 8.37
CA ASP A 290 3.80 5.04 9.18
C ASP A 290 3.57 5.57 10.61
N ILE A 291 4.52 6.28 11.22
CA ILE A 291 4.32 6.86 12.56
C ILE A 291 3.28 7.99 12.53
N PRO A 292 3.43 9.07 11.74
CA PRO A 292 2.46 10.17 11.79
C PRO A 292 1.06 9.74 11.29
N ILE A 293 0.97 8.90 10.28
CA ILE A 293 -0.31 8.55 9.65
C ILE A 293 -1.00 7.40 10.40
N LEU A 294 -0.27 6.33 10.73
CA LEU A 294 -0.84 5.17 11.42
C LEU A 294 -0.68 5.25 12.93
N GLY A 295 0.55 5.43 13.41
CA GLY A 295 0.88 5.41 14.85
C GLY A 295 0.19 6.52 15.63
N CYS A 296 0.31 7.77 15.19
CA CYS A 296 -0.31 8.91 15.86
C CYS A 296 -1.84 8.87 15.79
N PHE A 297 -2.40 8.44 14.67
CA PHE A 297 -3.84 8.25 14.55
C PHE A 297 -4.34 7.15 15.49
N PHE A 298 -3.63 6.01 15.54
CA PHE A 298 -3.93 4.91 16.45
C PHE A 298 -3.93 5.37 17.92
N LEU A 299 -2.89 6.10 18.34
CA LEU A 299 -2.78 6.66 19.68
C LEU A 299 -3.95 7.63 20.00
N SER A 300 -4.31 8.48 19.04
CA SER A 300 -5.43 9.42 19.20
C SER A 300 -6.75 8.68 19.39
N MET A 301 -6.96 7.60 18.64
CA MET A 301 -8.14 6.75 18.77
C MET A 301 -8.15 5.99 20.10
N ALA A 302 -7.02 5.40 20.52
CA ALA A 302 -6.89 4.72 21.80
C ALA A 302 -7.24 5.67 22.96
N LYS A 303 -6.72 6.91 22.93
CA LYS A 303 -7.01 7.96 23.90
C LYS A 303 -8.50 8.30 23.92
N ALA A 304 -9.13 8.48 22.77
CA ALA A 304 -10.56 8.79 22.67
C ALA A 304 -11.44 7.67 23.23
N LEU A 305 -10.99 6.42 23.15
CA LEU A 305 -11.66 5.23 23.68
C LEU A 305 -11.34 4.95 25.16
N GLY A 306 -10.42 5.69 25.78
CA GLY A 306 -9.94 5.44 27.13
C GLY A 306 -9.12 4.15 27.26
N VAL A 307 -8.48 3.68 26.18
CA VAL A 307 -7.66 2.47 26.15
C VAL A 307 -6.18 2.85 26.33
N GLU A 308 -5.55 2.30 27.35
CA GLU A 308 -4.11 2.50 27.58
C GLU A 308 -3.26 1.70 26.57
N THR A 309 -2.31 2.39 25.93
CA THR A 309 -1.39 1.83 24.92
C THR A 309 0.05 2.31 25.16
N PRO A 310 0.66 1.95 26.30
CA PRO A 310 1.98 2.48 26.69
C PRO A 310 3.12 2.10 25.75
N LEU A 311 3.08 0.94 25.09
CA LEU A 311 4.11 0.54 24.14
C LEU A 311 4.04 1.34 22.83
N TYR A 312 2.84 1.70 22.39
CA TYR A 312 2.69 2.60 21.23
C TYR A 312 3.00 4.07 21.59
N ALA A 313 2.84 4.45 22.85
CA ALA A 313 3.08 5.82 23.31
C ALA A 313 4.58 6.08 23.58
N ALA A 314 5.37 5.04 23.83
CA ALA A 314 6.81 5.14 24.10
C ALA A 314 7.62 5.35 22.83
#